data_904b5fcc3fab92c003914b4ca44c7552
#
_entry.id   904b5fcc3fab92c003914b4ca44c7552
#
_cell.length_a   1.000
_cell.length_b   1.000
_cell.length_c   1.000
_cell.angle_alpha   90.00
_cell.angle_beta   90.00
_cell.angle_gamma   90.00
#
_symmetry.space_group_name_H-M   'P 1'
#
loop_
_entity.id
_entity.type
_entity.pdbx_description
1 polymer ?
#
loop_
_entity_poly.entity_id
_entity_poly.type
_entity_poly.pdbx_seq_one_letter_code
_entity_poly.pdbx_strand_id
1 'polypeptide(L)'
;MLSYRHSFHAGNHADVLKHTVQSLIIESLKEKEKPFLYLDTHAGAGRYQLSGEHAERTGEYLEGIARIWQQDDLPAELEPYIGVVNHFNRNGQLRYYPGSPLIARQLLREQDSLQLTELHPSDFPLLRSEFQKDNRARVDKADGYQQLKAKLPPVSRRXXXXADRPTVRNQNRLSGGGDRHSRRLQTFCDRNLCPVVPGGAARADQAHDQRS
;
A
#
# COMPACT_ATOMS: atom_id res chain seq x y z
N MET A 1 -4.15 19.98 12.48
CA MET A 1 -4.32 20.26 11.04
C MET A 1 -3.82 19.06 10.25
N LEU A 2 -4.69 18.40 9.46
CA LEU A 2 -4.31 17.27 8.61
C LEU A 2 -3.73 17.84 7.31
N SER A 3 -2.42 18.03 7.26
CA SER A 3 -1.76 18.71 6.14
C SER A 3 -1.28 17.76 5.04
N TYR A 4 -1.12 16.46 5.34
CA TYR A 4 -0.67 15.49 4.36
C TYR A 4 -1.82 15.07 3.44
N ARG A 5 -1.58 15.16 2.14
CA ARG A 5 -2.52 14.66 1.13
C ARG A 5 -1.75 13.79 0.14
N HIS A 6 -2.11 12.52 0.11
CA HIS A 6 -1.43 11.54 -0.74
C HIS A 6 -1.54 11.88 -2.24
N SER A 7 -2.56 12.65 -2.63
CA SER A 7 -2.76 13.07 -4.02
C SER A 7 -1.56 13.82 -4.64
N PHE A 8 -0.68 14.41 -3.82
CA PHE A 8 0.55 15.04 -4.31
C PHE A 8 1.65 14.03 -4.65
N HIS A 9 1.59 12.84 -4.08
CA HIS A 9 2.67 11.84 -4.11
C HIS A 9 2.25 10.56 -4.84
N ALA A 10 0.99 10.47 -5.26
CA ALA A 10 0.41 9.26 -5.83
C ALA A 10 1.19 8.79 -7.05
N GLY A 11 1.59 7.53 -7.05
CA GLY A 11 2.32 6.91 -8.15
C GLY A 11 3.83 7.16 -8.15
N ASN A 12 4.39 7.77 -7.11
CA ASN A 12 5.84 7.96 -7.01
C ASN A 12 6.57 6.62 -6.80
N HIS A 13 7.91 6.64 -6.78
CA HIS A 13 8.71 5.43 -6.63
C HIS A 13 8.42 4.65 -5.33
N ALA A 14 8.08 5.35 -4.25
CA ALA A 14 7.72 4.70 -2.99
C ALA A 14 6.38 3.95 -3.09
N ASP A 15 5.42 4.54 -3.80
CA ASP A 15 4.15 3.88 -4.10
C ASP A 15 4.35 2.64 -5.00
N VAL A 16 5.21 2.74 -6.01
CA VAL A 16 5.54 1.60 -6.87
C VAL A 16 6.04 0.43 -6.03
N LEU A 17 7.04 0.69 -5.19
CA LEU A 17 7.59 -0.35 -4.31
C LEU A 17 6.53 -0.90 -3.33
N LYS A 18 5.83 -0.03 -2.64
CA LYS A 18 4.82 -0.39 -1.63
C LYS A 18 3.70 -1.23 -2.26
N HIS A 19 3.19 -0.81 -3.40
CA HIS A 19 2.05 -1.48 -4.04
C HIS A 19 2.46 -2.75 -4.77
N THR A 20 3.70 -2.86 -5.24
CA THR A 20 4.25 -4.14 -5.72
C THR A 20 4.28 -5.14 -4.57
N VAL A 21 4.87 -4.77 -3.43
CA VAL A 21 4.93 -5.65 -2.24
C VAL A 21 3.52 -6.03 -1.77
N GLN A 22 2.61 -5.06 -1.74
CA GLN A 22 1.19 -5.32 -1.39
C GLN A 22 0.57 -6.36 -2.32
N SER A 23 0.78 -6.23 -3.63
CA SER A 23 0.22 -7.15 -4.63
C SER A 23 0.78 -8.56 -4.46
N LEU A 24 2.09 -8.68 -4.26
CA LEU A 24 2.75 -9.98 -4.03
C LEU A 24 2.23 -10.67 -2.75
N ILE A 25 2.03 -9.90 -1.68
CA ILE A 25 1.47 -10.45 -0.43
C ILE A 25 0.04 -10.94 -0.67
N ILE A 26 -0.78 -10.19 -1.39
CA ILE A 26 -2.15 -10.58 -1.71
C ILE A 26 -2.13 -11.88 -2.54
N GLU A 27 -1.30 -11.97 -3.58
CA GLU A 27 -1.18 -13.18 -4.42
C GLU A 27 -0.75 -14.39 -3.57
N SER A 28 0.24 -14.21 -2.72
CA SER A 28 0.68 -15.29 -1.81
C SER A 28 -0.44 -15.73 -0.84
N LEU A 29 -1.25 -14.79 -0.34
CA LEU A 29 -2.38 -15.15 0.51
C LEU A 29 -3.45 -15.93 -0.26
N LYS A 30 -3.61 -15.69 -1.55
CA LYS A 30 -4.58 -16.37 -2.42
C LYS A 30 -4.20 -17.82 -2.72
N GLU A 31 -2.94 -18.23 -2.55
CA GLU A 31 -2.52 -19.63 -2.71
C GLU A 31 -3.32 -20.61 -1.82
N LYS A 32 -3.83 -20.12 -0.69
CA LYS A 32 -4.69 -20.88 0.20
C LYS A 32 -6.15 -20.50 -0.04
N GLU A 33 -7.02 -21.49 -0.15
CA GLU A 33 -8.46 -21.27 -0.38
C GLU A 33 -9.17 -20.52 0.75
N LYS A 34 -8.63 -20.62 1.97
CA LYS A 34 -9.22 -19.97 3.13
C LYS A 34 -9.27 -18.44 2.96
N PRO A 35 -10.42 -17.80 3.19
CA PRO A 35 -10.55 -16.34 3.05
C PRO A 35 -9.67 -15.56 4.01
N PHE A 36 -9.34 -14.33 3.63
CA PHE A 36 -8.59 -13.41 4.48
C PHE A 36 -9.21 -12.01 4.48
N LEU A 37 -8.81 -11.24 5.47
CA LEU A 37 -9.21 -9.84 5.62
C LEU A 37 -8.05 -8.94 5.20
N TYR A 38 -8.31 -8.04 4.25
CA TYR A 38 -7.42 -6.92 3.96
C TYR A 38 -7.82 -5.73 4.85
N LEU A 39 -6.89 -5.22 5.63
CA LEU A 39 -7.11 -4.10 6.53
C LEU A 39 -6.22 -2.93 6.13
N ASP A 40 -6.83 -1.79 5.82
CA ASP A 40 -6.11 -0.57 5.46
C ASP A 40 -6.46 0.55 6.45
N THR A 41 -5.47 1.02 7.18
CA THR A 41 -5.67 2.01 8.25
C THR A 41 -5.60 3.45 7.74
N HIS A 42 -5.06 3.66 6.53
CA HIS A 42 -4.90 4.99 5.93
C HIS A 42 -5.20 4.88 4.42
N ALA A 43 -6.46 4.56 4.10
CA ALA A 43 -6.83 4.13 2.75
C ALA A 43 -6.83 5.25 1.69
N GLY A 44 -6.79 6.53 2.11
CA GLY A 44 -6.78 7.65 1.19
C GLY A 44 -8.07 7.78 0.39
N ALA A 45 -8.01 8.48 -0.72
CA ALA A 45 -9.17 8.67 -1.61
C ALA A 45 -9.50 7.43 -2.48
N GLY A 46 -8.61 6.46 -2.52
CA GLY A 46 -8.75 5.28 -3.37
C GLY A 46 -8.22 5.50 -4.78
N ARG A 47 -8.76 6.46 -5.51
CA ARG A 47 -8.34 6.80 -6.88
C ARG A 47 -7.71 8.18 -6.93
N TYR A 48 -6.59 8.30 -7.64
CA TYR A 48 -5.89 9.57 -7.83
C TYR A 48 -5.81 9.90 -9.32
N GLN A 49 -6.17 11.14 -9.69
CA GLN A 49 -6.05 11.62 -11.05
C GLN A 49 -4.66 12.21 -11.26
N LEU A 50 -3.86 11.63 -12.17
CA LEU A 50 -2.47 12.05 -12.41
C LEU A 50 -2.37 13.32 -13.26
N SER A 51 -3.42 13.65 -14.01
CA SER A 51 -3.55 14.93 -14.73
C SER A 51 -4.22 16.01 -13.88
N GLY A 52 -4.36 15.78 -12.57
CA GLY A 52 -4.95 16.76 -11.66
C GLY A 52 -3.91 17.73 -11.12
N GLU A 53 -4.37 18.92 -10.72
CA GLU A 53 -3.53 20.01 -10.19
C GLU A 53 -2.50 19.56 -9.14
N HIS A 54 -2.88 18.66 -8.24
CA HIS A 54 -1.98 18.17 -7.20
C HIS A 54 -0.82 17.35 -7.76
N ALA A 55 -1.13 16.39 -8.62
CA ALA A 55 -0.12 15.50 -9.20
C ALA A 55 0.79 16.24 -10.20
N GLU A 56 0.23 17.17 -10.96
CA GLU A 56 1.00 18.00 -11.89
C GLU A 56 1.99 18.93 -11.17
N ARG A 57 1.61 19.45 -10.01
CA ARG A 57 2.49 20.36 -9.23
C ARG A 57 3.78 19.69 -8.77
N THR A 58 3.74 18.40 -8.43
CA THR A 58 4.92 17.66 -7.97
C THR A 58 5.58 16.84 -9.05
N GLY A 59 4.78 16.29 -9.98
CA GLY A 59 5.27 15.43 -11.06
C GLY A 59 5.90 14.13 -10.59
N GLU A 60 5.73 13.74 -9.32
CA GLU A 60 6.43 12.59 -8.73
C GLU A 60 6.10 11.26 -9.43
N TYR A 61 4.88 11.12 -9.99
CA TYR A 61 4.50 9.91 -10.73
C TYR A 61 5.37 9.69 -11.99
N LEU A 62 5.96 10.77 -12.55
CA LEU A 62 6.85 10.68 -13.71
C LEU A 62 8.13 9.89 -13.38
N GLU A 63 8.60 10.00 -12.13
CA GLU A 63 9.76 9.26 -11.62
C GLU A 63 9.37 7.93 -10.96
N GLY A 64 8.11 7.57 -11.01
CA GLY A 64 7.55 6.35 -10.46
C GLY A 64 6.85 5.51 -11.52
N ILE A 65 5.53 5.45 -11.40
CA ILE A 65 4.71 4.55 -12.24
C ILE A 65 4.86 4.85 -13.75
N ALA A 66 5.04 6.10 -14.15
CA ALA A 66 5.15 6.44 -15.58
C ALA A 66 6.39 5.81 -16.25
N ARG A 67 7.44 5.50 -15.45
CA ARG A 67 8.65 4.86 -16.00
C ARG A 67 8.46 3.39 -16.34
N ILE A 68 7.49 2.73 -15.73
CA ILE A 68 7.38 1.26 -15.84
C ILE A 68 6.06 0.77 -16.43
N TRP A 69 4.97 1.57 -16.43
CA TRP A 69 3.63 1.04 -16.69
C TRP A 69 3.42 0.51 -18.12
N GLN A 70 4.23 0.94 -19.10
CA GLN A 70 4.17 0.48 -20.50
C GLN A 70 5.44 -0.23 -20.97
N GLN A 71 6.28 -0.69 -20.06
CA GLN A 71 7.46 -1.46 -20.45
C GLN A 71 7.09 -2.92 -20.70
N ASP A 72 7.61 -3.48 -21.78
CA ASP A 72 7.33 -4.87 -22.19
C ASP A 72 8.16 -5.89 -21.41
N ASP A 73 9.32 -5.50 -20.89
CA ASP A 73 10.27 -6.40 -20.24
C ASP A 73 10.34 -6.13 -18.73
N LEU A 74 9.20 -6.29 -18.07
CA LEU A 74 9.11 -6.13 -16.62
C LEU A 74 9.31 -7.47 -15.91
N PRO A 75 9.95 -7.45 -14.73
CA PRO A 75 9.96 -8.65 -13.87
C PRO A 75 8.54 -9.14 -13.57
N ALA A 76 8.36 -10.46 -13.58
CA ALA A 76 7.05 -11.10 -13.36
C ALA A 76 6.40 -10.66 -12.02
N GLU A 77 7.22 -10.31 -11.06
CA GLU A 77 6.77 -9.83 -9.75
C GLU A 77 5.95 -8.52 -9.84
N LEU A 78 6.17 -7.74 -10.89
CA LEU A 78 5.42 -6.48 -11.12
C LEU A 78 4.07 -6.72 -11.81
N GLU A 79 3.87 -7.88 -12.46
CA GLU A 79 2.68 -8.15 -13.27
C GLU A 79 1.36 -7.94 -12.52
N PRO A 80 1.17 -8.46 -11.28
CA PRO A 80 -0.09 -8.27 -10.58
C PRO A 80 -0.41 -6.78 -10.33
N TYR A 81 0.61 -6.00 -9.96
CA TYR A 81 0.46 -4.57 -9.71
C TYR A 81 0.19 -3.80 -11.01
N ILE A 82 1.01 -4.01 -12.04
CA ILE A 82 0.87 -3.32 -13.33
C ILE A 82 -0.46 -3.67 -13.99
N GLY A 83 -0.91 -4.92 -13.87
CA GLY A 83 -2.23 -5.35 -14.35
C GLY A 83 -3.36 -4.52 -13.75
N VAL A 84 -3.26 -4.19 -12.45
CA VAL A 84 -4.25 -3.31 -11.81
C VAL A 84 -4.13 -1.87 -12.35
N VAL A 85 -2.93 -1.32 -12.49
CA VAL A 85 -2.77 0.02 -13.07
C VAL A 85 -3.38 0.09 -14.47
N ASN A 86 -3.12 -0.92 -15.30
CA ASN A 86 -3.68 -1.04 -16.66
C ASN A 86 -5.20 -1.11 -16.65
N HIS A 87 -5.80 -1.82 -15.69
CA HIS A 87 -7.25 -1.91 -15.54
C HIS A 87 -7.90 -0.52 -15.40
N PHE A 88 -7.24 0.42 -14.72
CA PHE A 88 -7.74 1.79 -14.56
C PHE A 88 -7.38 2.72 -15.72
N ASN A 89 -6.53 2.26 -16.68
CA ASN A 89 -6.01 3.06 -17.79
C ASN A 89 -6.15 2.35 -19.14
N ARG A 90 -7.30 1.74 -19.41
CA ARG A 90 -7.58 0.87 -20.57
C ARG A 90 -7.41 1.54 -21.93
N ASN A 91 -7.49 2.86 -21.98
CA ASN A 91 -7.35 3.62 -23.23
C ASN A 91 -5.89 3.98 -23.56
N GLY A 92 -4.92 3.38 -22.89
CA GLY A 92 -3.50 3.57 -23.18
C GLY A 92 -2.92 4.91 -22.72
N GLN A 93 -3.63 5.62 -21.84
CA GLN A 93 -3.15 6.88 -21.27
C GLN A 93 -3.13 6.76 -19.74
N LEU A 94 -2.00 7.06 -19.14
CA LEU A 94 -1.81 7.01 -17.68
C LEU A 94 -2.48 8.22 -17.04
N ARG A 95 -3.79 8.11 -16.81
CA ARG A 95 -4.62 9.17 -16.23
C ARG A 95 -4.91 8.98 -14.74
N TYR A 96 -5.02 7.74 -14.32
CA TYR A 96 -5.46 7.40 -12.97
C TYR A 96 -4.47 6.48 -12.30
N TYR A 97 -4.25 6.73 -11.02
CA TYR A 97 -3.44 5.86 -10.18
C TYR A 97 -4.33 5.21 -9.11
N PRO A 98 -4.37 3.87 -9.05
CA PRO A 98 -5.08 3.19 -7.97
C PRO A 98 -4.25 3.23 -6.69
N GLY A 99 -4.82 3.72 -5.61
CA GLY A 99 -4.23 3.59 -4.29
C GLY A 99 -4.39 2.17 -3.73
N SER A 100 -3.77 1.93 -2.57
CA SER A 100 -3.78 0.63 -1.90
C SER A 100 -5.16 -0.05 -1.82
N PRO A 101 -6.27 0.65 -1.49
CA PRO A 101 -7.56 -0.05 -1.39
C PRO A 101 -8.11 -0.50 -2.74
N LEU A 102 -7.86 0.25 -3.82
CA LEU A 102 -8.32 -0.16 -5.17
C LEU A 102 -7.45 -1.29 -5.73
N ILE A 103 -6.15 -1.31 -5.41
CA ILE A 103 -5.27 -2.44 -5.74
C ILE A 103 -5.78 -3.70 -5.03
N ALA A 104 -6.03 -3.60 -3.73
CA ALA A 104 -6.60 -4.72 -2.97
C ALA A 104 -7.93 -5.18 -3.57
N ARG A 105 -8.87 -4.24 -3.83
CA ARG A 105 -10.18 -4.58 -4.41
C ARG A 105 -10.06 -5.41 -5.68
N GLN A 106 -9.13 -5.03 -6.55
CA GLN A 106 -8.97 -5.68 -7.86
C GLN A 106 -8.36 -7.08 -7.75
N LEU A 107 -7.49 -7.30 -6.75
CA LEU A 107 -6.79 -8.57 -6.59
C LEU A 107 -7.53 -9.57 -5.69
N LEU A 108 -8.40 -9.10 -4.79
CA LEU A 108 -9.12 -9.95 -3.84
C LEU A 108 -10.22 -10.78 -4.53
N ARG A 109 -10.40 -12.02 -4.01
CA ARG A 109 -11.45 -12.96 -4.45
C ARG A 109 -12.78 -12.58 -3.79
N GLU A 110 -13.88 -13.18 -4.26
CA GLU A 110 -15.24 -12.94 -3.74
C GLU A 110 -15.37 -13.26 -2.24
N GLN A 111 -14.66 -14.29 -1.76
CA GLN A 111 -14.71 -14.69 -0.34
C GLN A 111 -13.85 -13.83 0.58
N ASP A 112 -12.94 -13.02 0.03
CA ASP A 112 -12.07 -12.15 0.82
C ASP A 112 -12.80 -10.84 1.16
N SER A 113 -12.35 -10.13 2.19
CA SER A 113 -13.02 -8.91 2.64
C SER A 113 -12.03 -7.77 2.87
N LEU A 114 -12.55 -6.53 2.77
CA LEU A 114 -11.79 -5.30 2.96
C LEU A 114 -12.35 -4.48 4.13
N GLN A 115 -11.47 -4.06 5.00
CA GLN A 115 -11.79 -3.09 6.05
C GLN A 115 -10.91 -1.86 5.83
N LEU A 116 -11.53 -0.77 5.42
CA LEU A 116 -10.84 0.45 4.99
C LEU A 116 -11.15 1.58 5.98
N THR A 117 -10.11 2.29 6.41
CA THR A 117 -10.27 3.40 7.35
C THR A 117 -9.61 4.65 6.77
N GLU A 118 -10.34 5.75 6.78
CA GLU A 118 -9.84 7.05 6.34
C GLU A 118 -10.39 8.15 7.25
N LEU A 119 -9.50 9.00 7.75
CA LEU A 119 -9.87 10.08 8.68
C LEU A 119 -10.07 11.41 7.94
N HIS A 120 -9.36 11.62 6.83
CA HIS A 120 -9.33 12.91 6.16
C HIS A 120 -10.72 13.28 5.60
N PRO A 121 -11.24 14.48 5.91
CA PRO A 121 -12.63 14.83 5.54
C PRO A 121 -12.89 14.91 4.04
N SER A 122 -11.88 15.21 3.22
CA SER A 122 -12.08 15.26 1.76
C SER A 122 -11.87 13.90 1.09
N ASP A 123 -11.04 13.03 1.66
CA ASP A 123 -10.68 11.74 1.02
C ASP A 123 -11.70 10.65 1.38
N PHE A 124 -12.24 10.67 2.60
CA PHE A 124 -13.25 9.71 3.03
C PHE A 124 -14.48 9.63 2.11
N PRO A 125 -15.13 10.76 1.71
CA PRO A 125 -16.28 10.67 0.80
C PRO A 125 -15.92 10.06 -0.56
N LEU A 126 -14.72 10.36 -1.07
CA LEU A 126 -14.23 9.79 -2.33
C LEU A 126 -14.05 8.27 -2.21
N LEU A 127 -13.37 7.84 -1.15
CA LEU A 127 -13.17 6.42 -0.86
C LEU A 127 -14.51 5.70 -0.71
N ARG A 128 -15.43 6.27 0.07
CA ARG A 128 -16.75 5.69 0.28
C ARG A 128 -17.53 5.51 -1.03
N SER A 129 -17.46 6.51 -1.92
CA SER A 129 -18.09 6.45 -3.25
C SER A 129 -17.50 5.33 -4.11
N GLU A 130 -16.17 5.14 -4.07
CA GLU A 130 -15.49 4.07 -4.83
C GLU A 130 -15.94 2.67 -4.41
N PHE A 131 -16.29 2.49 -3.15
CA PHE A 131 -16.60 1.18 -2.57
C PHE A 131 -18.08 0.94 -2.29
N GLN A 132 -18.99 1.87 -2.61
CA GLN A 132 -20.41 1.79 -2.24
C GLN A 132 -21.14 0.58 -2.80
N LYS A 133 -20.62 -0.02 -3.88
CA LYS A 133 -21.24 -1.21 -4.53
C LYS A 133 -20.47 -2.51 -4.28
N ASP A 134 -19.42 -2.47 -3.46
CA ASP A 134 -18.62 -3.66 -3.17
C ASP A 134 -19.00 -4.23 -1.80
N ASN A 135 -19.75 -5.30 -1.81
CA ASN A 135 -20.26 -5.95 -0.59
C ASN A 135 -19.16 -6.56 0.28
N ARG A 136 -17.95 -6.75 -0.27
CA ARG A 136 -16.79 -7.23 0.48
C ARG A 136 -16.15 -6.14 1.34
N ALA A 137 -16.47 -4.85 1.05
CA ALA A 137 -15.77 -3.72 1.63
C ALA A 137 -16.59 -3.01 2.70
N ARG A 138 -15.93 -2.71 3.81
CA ARG A 138 -16.43 -1.80 4.83
C ARG A 138 -15.52 -0.58 4.91
N VAL A 139 -16.10 0.62 4.84
CA VAL A 139 -15.37 1.89 4.86
C VAL A 139 -15.79 2.70 6.08
N ASP A 140 -14.85 2.94 6.99
CA ASP A 140 -15.10 3.68 8.24
C ASP A 140 -14.35 5.02 8.25
N LYS A 141 -15.04 6.09 8.68
CA LYS A 141 -14.39 7.37 8.96
C LYS A 141 -13.90 7.37 10.40
N ALA A 142 -12.61 7.10 10.58
CA ALA A 142 -12.05 6.95 11.92
C ALA A 142 -10.52 7.10 11.91
N ASP A 143 -9.95 7.22 13.11
CA ASP A 143 -8.51 7.13 13.30
C ASP A 143 -8.06 5.67 13.07
N GLY A 144 -7.18 5.46 12.09
CA GLY A 144 -6.73 4.13 11.69
C GLY A 144 -6.01 3.36 12.80
N TYR A 145 -5.25 4.04 13.65
CA TYR A 145 -4.56 3.38 14.77
C TYR A 145 -5.53 2.93 15.85
N GLN A 146 -6.58 3.72 16.13
CA GLN A 146 -7.63 3.33 17.06
C GLN A 146 -8.43 2.15 16.50
N GLN A 147 -8.78 2.19 15.22
CA GLN A 147 -9.48 1.10 14.55
C GLN A 147 -8.67 -0.19 14.55
N LEU A 148 -7.36 -0.10 14.32
CA LEU A 148 -6.49 -1.26 14.34
C LEU A 148 -6.55 -1.98 15.70
N LYS A 149 -6.50 -1.24 16.78
CA LYS A 149 -6.62 -1.80 18.15
C LYS A 149 -7.96 -2.51 18.35
N ALA A 150 -9.05 -1.93 17.84
CA ALA A 150 -10.39 -2.47 17.99
C ALA A 150 -10.65 -3.71 17.11
N LYS A 151 -9.91 -3.85 15.99
CA LYS A 151 -10.14 -4.91 14.99
C LYS A 151 -9.17 -6.09 15.14
N LEU A 152 -8.19 -6.00 16.03
CA LEU A 152 -7.23 -7.08 16.25
C LEU A 152 -7.47 -7.79 17.57
N PRO A 153 -7.38 -9.13 17.62
CA PRO A 153 -7.18 -10.03 16.47
C PRO A 153 -8.45 -10.13 15.61
N PRO A 154 -8.29 -10.27 14.28
CA PRO A 154 -9.46 -10.40 13.42
C PRO A 154 -10.17 -11.73 13.61
N VAL A 155 -11.47 -11.77 13.34
CA VAL A 155 -12.28 -13.00 13.39
C VAL A 155 -11.72 -14.05 12.42
N SER A 156 -11.37 -13.60 11.22
CA SER A 156 -10.54 -14.38 10.28
C SER A 156 -9.08 -14.29 10.73
N ARG A 157 -8.42 -15.39 11.03
CA ARG A 157 -7.04 -15.41 11.52
C ARG A 157 -5.99 -15.06 10.45
N ARG A 158 -6.45 -14.67 9.28
CA ARG A 158 -5.55 -14.28 8.18
C ARG A 158 -5.80 -12.81 7.82
N UNK A 159 -4.81 -11.90 7.91
CA UNK A 159 -4.94 -10.48 7.72
C UNK A 159 -3.73 -9.95 6.98
N UNK A 160 -3.78 -9.01 6.15
CA UNK A 160 -2.84 -8.18 5.65
C UNK A 160 -3.12 -6.83 6.12
N UNK A 161 -2.45 -6.30 6.70
CA UNK A 161 -2.57 -4.99 7.18
C UNK A 161 -1.60 -4.14 6.47
N UNK A 162 -2.02 -3.27 5.84
CA UNK A 162 -1.34 -2.25 5.26
C UNK A 162 -1.54 -1.09 6.07
N ALA A 163 -0.57 -0.57 6.58
CA ALA A 163 -0.55 0.67 7.36
C ALA A 163 0.42 1.63 6.70
N ASP A 164 -0.11 2.63 6.04
CA ASP A 164 0.72 3.72 5.53
C ASP A 164 0.97 4.71 6.68
N ARG A 165 2.24 4.94 7.01
CA ARG A 165 2.60 6.01 7.95
C ARG A 165 2.70 7.31 7.17
N PRO A 166 1.82 8.28 7.38
CA PRO A 166 2.11 9.63 6.92
C PRO A 166 3.40 10.08 7.61
N THR A 167 4.40 10.44 6.81
CA THR A 167 5.67 10.97 7.34
C THR A 167 5.42 12.37 7.89
N VAL A 168 4.75 12.44 9.02
CA VAL A 168 4.73 13.68 9.78
C VAL A 168 6.01 13.67 10.61
N ARG A 169 7.04 14.29 10.09
CA ARG A 169 8.21 14.68 10.88
C ARG A 169 7.73 15.70 11.91
N ASN A 170 7.26 15.21 13.03
CA ASN A 170 6.95 16.07 14.17
C ASN A 170 8.29 16.43 14.82
N GLN A 171 8.88 17.56 14.37
CA GLN A 171 10.18 18.04 14.88
C GLN A 171 10.10 18.60 16.30
N ASN A 172 8.94 18.58 16.97
CA ASN A 172 8.76 19.21 18.27
C ASN A 172 8.26 18.24 19.35
N ARG A 173 8.98 17.13 19.58
CA ARG A 173 8.90 16.42 20.87
C ARG A 173 10.16 15.58 21.14
N LEU A 174 11.22 16.27 21.46
CA LEU A 174 12.30 15.67 22.24
C LEU A 174 12.08 16.07 23.71
N SER A 175 11.13 15.43 24.37
CA SER A 175 11.09 15.43 25.82
C SER A 175 10.33 14.18 26.31
N GLY A 176 11.09 13.25 26.80
CA GLY A 176 10.79 12.25 27.82
C GLY A 176 9.50 11.44 27.74
N GLY A 177 9.64 10.15 27.48
CA GLY A 177 8.61 9.16 27.72
C GLY A 177 8.52 8.12 26.61
N GLY A 178 9.36 7.11 26.69
CA GLY A 178 9.28 5.96 25.76
C GLY A 178 7.97 5.18 25.96
N ASP A 179 7.09 5.26 24.99
CA ASP A 179 5.81 4.54 25.00
C ASP A 179 6.06 3.03 24.84
N ARG A 180 5.88 2.28 25.94
CA ARG A 180 5.96 0.81 25.96
C ARG A 180 4.92 0.15 25.06
N HIS A 181 3.86 0.87 24.69
CA HIS A 181 2.78 0.36 23.85
C HIS A 181 3.18 0.22 22.37
N SER A 182 3.97 1.18 21.88
CA SER A 182 4.46 1.18 20.49
C SER A 182 5.38 -0.02 20.21
N ARG A 183 6.18 -0.43 21.20
CA ARG A 183 7.07 -1.59 21.08
C ARG A 183 6.30 -2.92 21.03
N ARG A 184 5.18 -3.03 21.73
CA ARG A 184 4.36 -4.24 21.71
C ARG A 184 3.66 -4.46 20.36
N LEU A 185 3.22 -3.38 19.71
CA LEU A 185 2.60 -3.47 18.38
C LEU A 185 3.64 -3.86 17.32
N GLN A 186 4.85 -3.29 17.40
CA GLN A 186 5.95 -3.65 16.50
C GLN A 186 6.29 -5.14 16.62
N THR A 187 6.44 -5.63 17.84
CA THR A 187 6.76 -7.04 18.11
C THR A 187 5.63 -7.99 17.67
N PHE A 188 4.38 -7.56 17.75
CA PHE A 188 3.23 -8.34 17.26
C PHE A 188 3.23 -8.45 15.74
N CYS A 189 3.51 -7.34 15.04
CA CYS A 189 3.63 -7.33 13.58
C CYS A 189 4.79 -8.22 13.12
N ASP A 190 5.94 -8.12 13.80
CA ASP A 190 7.14 -8.90 13.45
C ASP A 190 6.94 -10.42 13.63
N ARG A 191 6.09 -10.83 14.57
CA ARG A 191 5.87 -12.26 14.87
C ARG A 191 4.75 -12.92 14.06
N ASN A 192 3.77 -12.15 13.57
CA ASN A 192 2.54 -12.74 13.05
C ASN A 192 2.27 -12.42 11.56
N LEU A 193 3.01 -11.50 10.95
CA LEU A 193 2.64 -10.96 9.64
C LEU A 193 3.69 -11.13 8.53
N CYS A 194 4.90 -11.65 8.82
CA CYS A 194 5.90 -11.79 7.76
C CYS A 194 6.80 -13.01 7.95
N PRO A 195 6.88 -13.91 6.99
CA PRO A 195 8.08 -14.71 6.87
C PRO A 195 9.18 -13.79 6.34
N VAL A 196 10.18 -13.53 7.18
CA VAL A 196 11.40 -12.84 6.76
C VAL A 196 12.09 -13.70 5.69
N VAL A 197 12.15 -13.20 4.48
CA VAL A 197 13.02 -13.81 3.46
C VAL A 197 14.45 -13.39 3.82
N PRO A 198 15.34 -14.31 4.21
CA PRO A 198 16.72 -13.94 4.49
C PRO A 198 17.38 -13.48 3.19
N GLY A 199 17.81 -12.25 3.17
CA GLY A 199 18.58 -11.69 2.05
C GLY A 199 19.87 -12.46 1.85
N GLY A 200 20.02 -13.10 0.72
CA GLY A 200 21.27 -13.72 0.33
C GLY A 200 22.33 -12.63 0.13
N ALA A 201 23.36 -12.66 0.96
CA ALA A 201 24.52 -11.79 0.78
C ALA A 201 25.26 -12.22 -0.49
N ALA A 202 25.20 -11.42 -1.52
CA ALA A 202 26.06 -11.59 -2.69
C ALA A 202 27.51 -11.31 -2.28
N ARG A 203 28.33 -12.35 -2.23
CA ARG A 203 29.78 -12.15 -2.10
C ARG A 203 30.30 -11.65 -3.44
N ALA A 204 30.87 -10.45 -3.42
CA ALA A 204 31.67 -9.95 -4.53
C ALA A 204 33.02 -10.68 -4.52
N ASP A 205 33.23 -11.59 -5.48
CA ASP A 205 34.55 -12.16 -5.73
C ASP A 205 35.39 -11.13 -6.48
N GLN A 206 36.38 -10.60 -5.80
CA GLN A 206 37.44 -9.85 -6.45
C GLN A 206 38.45 -10.84 -7.07
N ALA A 207 38.33 -11.02 -8.37
CA ALA A 207 39.38 -11.72 -9.10
C ALA A 207 40.52 -10.74 -9.39
N HIS A 208 41.64 -10.95 -8.73
CA HIS A 208 42.93 -10.32 -9.04
C HIS A 208 43.51 -11.04 -10.27
N ASP A 209 43.62 -10.31 -11.36
CA ASP A 209 44.41 -10.79 -12.52
C ASP A 209 45.76 -10.06 -12.54
N GLN A 210 46.81 -10.79 -12.32
CA GLN A 210 48.19 -10.38 -12.60
C GLN A 210 48.79 -11.37 -13.58
N ARG A 211 49.40 -10.83 -14.61
CA ARG A 211 50.51 -11.38 -15.44
C ARG A 211 50.20 -11.70 -16.89
N SER A 212 50.98 -11.03 -17.62
CA SER A 212 51.88 -11.21 -18.76
C SER A 212 51.38 -10.60 -20.00
#